data_f432f114ae7ddfc9f62504347fcfb173
#
_entry.id   f432f114ae7ddfc9f62504347fcfb173
#
_cell.length_a   1.000
_cell.length_b   1.000
_cell.length_c   1.000
_cell.angle_alpha   90.00
_cell.angle_beta   90.00
_cell.angle_gamma   90.00
#
_symmetry.space_group_name_H-M   'P 1'
#
loop_
_entity.id
_entity.type
_entity.pdbx_description
1 polymer ?
#
loop_
_entity_poly.entity_id
_entity_poly.type
_entity_poly.pdbx_seq_one_letter_code
_entity_poly.pdbx_strand_id
1 'polypeptide(L)'
;FSGLSPLCEVRLFTTGAAPADVQVWQPPGEQADVLLFPSHADDDVIFFGALAAQCVDRGLAVQVAYLVNHYDWQPRPQELLDALWTMGIRNYPVIGPFPDYYVLSLEAAQQSFGEENVIAYQVGLLRRFKPLVAVGHDREGEYGHGAHRLNALALEQAVVYAADASYDAESAAQYGVWDTPKLYLHFADENPIFLDVETPLESFGGKTAFEVAS
;
A
#
# COMPACT_ATOMS: atom_id res chain seq x y z
N PHE A 1 -8.36 -22.75 -8.95
CA PHE A 1 -9.13 -21.62 -9.52
C PHE A 1 -10.39 -22.17 -10.17
N SER A 2 -11.51 -22.21 -9.46
CA SER A 2 -12.82 -22.67 -9.95
C SER A 2 -13.86 -21.56 -9.96
N GLY A 3 -13.47 -20.35 -10.32
CA GLY A 3 -14.39 -19.24 -10.49
C GLY A 3 -13.85 -18.31 -11.57
N LEU A 4 -14.46 -18.33 -12.74
CA LEU A 4 -14.29 -17.24 -13.71
C LEU A 4 -14.93 -16.01 -13.09
N SER A 5 -14.14 -15.00 -12.73
CA SER A 5 -14.67 -13.67 -12.40
C SER A 5 -15.46 -13.18 -13.61
N PRO A 6 -16.71 -12.73 -13.45
CA PRO A 6 -17.47 -12.22 -14.59
C PRO A 6 -16.75 -11.03 -15.19
N LEU A 7 -16.52 -11.08 -16.50
CA LEU A 7 -15.98 -9.98 -17.25
C LEU A 7 -17.12 -8.98 -17.49
N CYS A 8 -17.06 -7.81 -16.89
CA CYS A 8 -18.15 -6.83 -16.97
C CYS A 8 -18.14 -6.01 -18.27
N GLU A 9 -16.95 -5.66 -18.76
CA GLU A 9 -16.78 -4.85 -19.97
C GLU A 9 -15.47 -5.17 -20.69
N VAL A 10 -15.49 -5.12 -22.01
CA VAL A 10 -14.29 -5.15 -22.87
C VAL A 10 -14.37 -4.00 -23.85
N ARG A 11 -13.38 -3.11 -23.81
CA ARG A 11 -13.24 -2.02 -24.77
C ARG A 11 -12.05 -2.32 -25.68
N LEU A 12 -12.28 -2.36 -26.98
CA LEU A 12 -11.25 -2.61 -27.98
C LEU A 12 -10.90 -1.29 -28.70
N PHE A 13 -9.62 -1.00 -28.75
CA PHE A 13 -9.11 0.19 -29.45
C PHE A 13 -8.27 -0.26 -30.66
N THR A 14 -8.28 0.53 -31.72
CA THR A 14 -7.34 0.39 -32.84
C THR A 14 -5.96 0.88 -32.44
N THR A 15 -4.95 0.66 -33.28
CA THR A 15 -3.58 1.14 -33.05
C THR A 15 -3.53 2.65 -32.83
N GLY A 16 -2.83 3.09 -31.79
CA GLY A 16 -2.69 4.49 -31.39
C GLY A 16 -2.50 4.65 -29.90
N ALA A 17 -2.51 5.90 -29.42
CA ALA A 17 -2.51 6.17 -27.98
C ALA A 17 -3.87 5.77 -27.38
N ALA A 18 -3.86 5.22 -26.16
CA ALA A 18 -5.09 4.99 -25.41
C ALA A 18 -5.83 6.32 -25.20
N PRO A 19 -7.19 6.32 -25.23
CA PRO A 19 -7.96 7.49 -24.85
C PRO A 19 -7.57 8.03 -23.48
N ALA A 20 -7.72 9.34 -23.27
CA ALA A 20 -7.27 9.99 -22.02
C ALA A 20 -8.02 9.51 -20.75
N ASP A 21 -9.21 8.93 -20.95
CA ASP A 21 -10.01 8.33 -19.88
C ASP A 21 -9.61 6.90 -19.54
N VAL A 22 -8.63 6.32 -20.24
CA VAL A 22 -8.16 4.96 -20.02
C VAL A 22 -6.90 4.98 -19.14
N GLN A 23 -7.00 4.42 -17.97
CA GLN A 23 -5.85 4.19 -17.10
C GLN A 23 -5.02 3.01 -17.62
N VAL A 24 -3.73 3.23 -17.83
CA VAL A 24 -2.80 2.20 -18.32
C VAL A 24 -1.86 1.80 -17.17
N TRP A 25 -2.24 0.75 -16.48
CA TRP A 25 -1.49 0.23 -15.34
C TRP A 25 -0.28 -0.59 -15.76
N GLN A 26 0.82 -0.37 -15.07
CA GLN A 26 2.01 -1.21 -15.16
C GLN A 26 1.91 -2.36 -14.14
N PRO A 27 2.54 -3.51 -14.37
CA PRO A 27 2.69 -4.51 -13.32
C PRO A 27 3.32 -3.91 -12.06
N PRO A 28 3.12 -4.53 -10.87
CA PRO A 28 3.87 -4.14 -9.67
C PRO A 28 5.37 -4.09 -9.97
N GLY A 29 6.06 -3.06 -9.46
CA GLY A 29 7.49 -2.87 -9.69
C GLY A 29 8.34 -4.05 -9.20
N GLU A 30 9.58 -4.14 -9.67
CA GLU A 30 10.56 -5.11 -9.13
C GLU A 30 11.15 -4.62 -7.81
N GLN A 31 11.32 -3.31 -7.67
CA GLN A 31 11.79 -2.61 -6.47
C GLN A 31 10.97 -1.35 -6.23
N ALA A 32 10.95 -0.87 -4.99
CA ALA A 32 10.32 0.38 -4.62
C ALA A 32 11.27 1.24 -3.78
N ASP A 33 11.25 2.56 -3.97
CA ASP A 33 11.89 3.47 -3.03
C ASP A 33 11.04 3.58 -1.77
N VAL A 34 9.72 3.65 -1.94
CA VAL A 34 8.74 3.74 -0.86
C VAL A 34 7.67 2.66 -1.05
N LEU A 35 7.45 1.86 -0.02
CA LEU A 35 6.37 0.87 0.05
C LEU A 35 5.36 1.32 1.12
N LEU A 36 4.12 1.58 0.68
CA LEU A 36 3.01 1.99 1.54
C LEU A 36 2.14 0.79 1.88
N PHE A 37 1.73 0.70 3.14
CA PHE A 37 0.93 -0.40 3.69
C PHE A 37 -0.45 0.07 4.20
N PRO A 38 -1.35 0.57 3.33
CA PRO A 38 -2.74 0.81 3.74
C PRO A 38 -3.44 -0.51 4.08
N SER A 39 -4.41 -0.45 4.99
CA SER A 39 -5.27 -1.59 5.29
C SER A 39 -6.39 -1.72 4.27
N HIS A 40 -7.14 -0.64 4.04
CA HIS A 40 -8.33 -0.59 3.18
C HIS A 40 -8.19 0.38 2.01
N ALA A 41 -9.11 0.29 1.06
CA ALA A 41 -9.24 1.26 -0.03
C ALA A 41 -9.91 2.54 0.49
N ASP A 42 -9.21 3.53 0.81
CA ASP A 42 -9.42 4.89 1.28
C ASP A 42 -8.26 5.35 2.17
N ASP A 43 -7.67 4.43 2.92
CA ASP A 43 -6.49 4.71 3.75
C ASP A 43 -5.34 5.31 2.92
N ASP A 44 -5.19 4.83 1.69
CA ASP A 44 -4.19 5.29 0.72
C ASP A 44 -4.30 6.79 0.41
N VAL A 45 -5.51 7.34 0.40
CA VAL A 45 -5.76 8.77 0.23
C VAL A 45 -5.73 9.50 1.56
N ILE A 46 -6.50 9.00 2.55
CA ILE A 46 -6.73 9.71 3.81
C ILE A 46 -5.43 9.87 4.61
N PHE A 47 -4.62 8.80 4.70
CA PHE A 47 -3.44 8.79 5.58
C PHE A 47 -2.11 8.89 4.83
N PHE A 48 -2.05 8.42 3.59
CA PHE A 48 -0.80 8.33 2.82
C PHE A 48 -0.79 9.19 1.57
N GLY A 49 -1.92 9.78 1.16
CA GLY A 49 -2.07 10.42 -0.14
C GLY A 49 -1.13 11.59 -0.38
N ALA A 50 -0.99 12.48 0.61
CA ALA A 50 -0.07 13.61 0.50
C ALA A 50 1.40 13.15 0.40
N LEU A 51 1.78 12.11 1.15
CA LEU A 51 3.11 11.51 1.05
C LEU A 51 3.34 10.87 -0.31
N ALA A 52 2.36 10.10 -0.79
CA ALA A 52 2.42 9.43 -2.09
C ALA A 52 2.62 10.44 -3.23
N ALA A 53 1.81 11.50 -3.26
CA ALA A 53 1.92 12.56 -4.25
C ALA A 53 3.29 13.24 -4.23
N GLN A 54 3.83 13.57 -3.04
CA GLN A 54 5.17 14.16 -2.92
C GLN A 54 6.28 13.22 -3.37
N CYS A 55 6.17 11.92 -3.06
CA CYS A 55 7.15 10.93 -3.51
C CYS A 55 7.14 10.80 -5.03
N VAL A 56 5.96 10.77 -5.64
CA VAL A 56 5.80 10.72 -7.10
C VAL A 56 6.35 11.98 -7.75
N ASP A 57 6.06 13.17 -7.20
CA ASP A 57 6.58 14.44 -7.72
C ASP A 57 8.13 14.50 -7.70
N ARG A 58 8.75 13.82 -6.75
CA ARG A 58 10.22 13.68 -6.66
C ARG A 58 10.79 12.57 -7.55
N GLY A 59 9.95 11.87 -8.30
CA GLY A 59 10.36 10.77 -9.19
C GLY A 59 10.70 9.48 -8.45
N LEU A 60 10.26 9.31 -7.20
CA LEU A 60 10.49 8.08 -6.44
C LEU A 60 9.53 6.97 -6.90
N ALA A 61 10.04 5.74 -6.90
CA ALA A 61 9.24 4.55 -7.18
C ALA A 61 8.37 4.21 -5.95
N VAL A 62 7.07 4.52 -6.03
CA VAL A 62 6.10 4.21 -4.98
C VAL A 62 5.35 2.92 -5.34
N GLN A 63 5.31 1.97 -4.42
CA GLN A 63 4.47 0.79 -4.51
C GLN A 63 3.49 0.79 -3.33
N VAL A 64 2.25 0.37 -3.59
CA VAL A 64 1.21 0.25 -2.57
C VAL A 64 0.83 -1.21 -2.40
N ALA A 65 0.69 -1.65 -1.16
CA ALA A 65 0.29 -3.00 -0.81
C ALA A 65 -0.80 -2.96 0.28
N TYR A 66 -2.02 -3.28 -0.11
CA TYR A 66 -3.16 -3.32 0.82
C TYR A 66 -3.13 -4.58 1.68
N LEU A 67 -3.64 -4.47 2.91
CA LEU A 67 -3.81 -5.62 3.78
C LEU A 67 -4.98 -6.49 3.33
N VAL A 68 -6.12 -5.86 3.06
CA VAL A 68 -7.36 -6.57 2.72
C VAL A 68 -7.64 -6.57 1.21
N ASN A 69 -8.44 -7.53 0.77
CA ASN A 69 -9.09 -7.49 -0.52
C ASN A 69 -10.47 -6.81 -0.39
N HIS A 70 -11.04 -6.40 -1.50
CA HIS A 70 -12.33 -5.72 -1.51
C HIS A 70 -13.35 -6.46 -2.38
N TYR A 71 -13.30 -7.81 -2.37
CA TYR A 71 -14.11 -8.63 -3.26
C TYR A 71 -15.60 -8.56 -2.97
N ASP A 72 -15.97 -8.26 -1.72
CA ASP A 72 -17.35 -8.21 -1.28
C ASP A 72 -18.04 -6.87 -1.55
N TRP A 73 -17.28 -5.81 -1.90
CA TRP A 73 -17.83 -4.49 -2.21
C TRP A 73 -17.39 -4.01 -3.59
N GLN A 74 -18.24 -4.17 -4.58
CA GLN A 74 -17.99 -3.93 -6.00
C GLN A 74 -17.36 -2.56 -6.37
N PRO A 75 -17.72 -1.40 -5.77
CA PRO A 75 -17.11 -0.11 -6.09
C PRO A 75 -15.65 0.01 -5.63
N ARG A 76 -15.27 -0.59 -4.51
CA ARG A 76 -13.96 -0.38 -3.85
C ARG A 76 -12.74 -0.65 -4.74
N PRO A 77 -12.67 -1.73 -5.54
CA PRO A 77 -11.54 -1.95 -6.44
C PRO A 77 -11.32 -0.83 -7.46
N GLN A 78 -12.41 -0.21 -7.92
CA GLN A 78 -12.33 0.90 -8.86
C GLN A 78 -11.93 2.20 -8.16
N GLU A 79 -12.54 2.47 -7.01
CA GLU A 79 -12.24 3.66 -6.19
C GLU A 79 -10.76 3.71 -5.82
N LEU A 80 -10.17 2.61 -5.35
CA LEU A 80 -8.74 2.57 -5.02
C LEU A 80 -7.84 2.79 -6.23
N LEU A 81 -8.19 2.24 -7.40
CA LEU A 81 -7.40 2.47 -8.61
C LEU A 81 -7.48 3.93 -9.07
N ASP A 82 -8.66 4.55 -9.02
CA ASP A 82 -8.87 5.95 -9.37
C ASP A 82 -8.09 6.88 -8.41
N ALA A 83 -8.10 6.57 -7.12
CA ALA A 83 -7.35 7.29 -6.11
C ALA A 83 -5.84 7.22 -6.35
N LEU A 84 -5.28 6.03 -6.51
CA LEU A 84 -3.87 5.84 -6.82
C LEU A 84 -3.45 6.51 -8.13
N TRP A 85 -4.31 6.42 -9.15
CA TRP A 85 -4.07 7.09 -10.43
C TRP A 85 -4.00 8.61 -10.29
N THR A 86 -4.88 9.19 -9.48
CA THR A 86 -4.91 10.63 -9.17
C THR A 86 -3.63 11.06 -8.46
N MET A 87 -3.10 10.25 -7.54
CA MET A 87 -1.83 10.48 -6.86
C MET A 87 -0.59 10.20 -7.73
N GLY A 88 -0.77 9.91 -9.02
CA GLY A 88 0.33 9.69 -9.96
C GLY A 88 0.94 8.29 -9.91
N ILE A 89 0.43 7.37 -9.11
CA ILE A 89 0.90 5.99 -9.05
C ILE A 89 0.44 5.25 -10.30
N ARG A 90 1.37 4.54 -10.93
CA ARG A 90 1.12 3.80 -12.19
C ARG A 90 1.39 2.31 -12.09
N ASN A 91 2.11 1.87 -11.05
CA ASN A 91 2.29 0.47 -10.75
C ASN A 91 1.02 -0.08 -10.09
N TYR A 92 0.51 -1.20 -10.62
CA TYR A 92 -0.69 -1.83 -10.06
C TYR A 92 -0.42 -2.20 -8.58
N PRO A 93 -1.34 -1.89 -7.66
CA PRO A 93 -1.15 -2.19 -6.25
C PRO A 93 -1.15 -3.70 -5.99
N VAL A 94 -0.51 -4.11 -4.90
CA VAL A 94 -0.71 -5.46 -4.37
C VAL A 94 -1.99 -5.46 -3.55
N ILE A 95 -2.91 -6.32 -3.91
CA ILE A 95 -4.16 -6.53 -3.17
C ILE A 95 -3.93 -7.64 -2.16
N GLY A 96 -4.20 -7.36 -0.90
CA GLY A 96 -3.98 -8.29 0.20
C GLY A 96 -4.84 -9.54 0.13
N PRO A 97 -4.43 -10.62 0.81
CA PRO A 97 -5.17 -11.87 0.80
C PRO A 97 -6.33 -11.91 1.81
N PHE A 98 -6.39 -10.94 2.75
CA PHE A 98 -7.34 -10.98 3.86
C PHE A 98 -8.68 -10.37 3.46
N PRO A 99 -9.81 -10.95 3.93
CA PRO A 99 -11.13 -10.34 3.75
C PRO A 99 -11.24 -9.00 4.47
N ASP A 100 -12.04 -8.08 3.93
CA ASP A 100 -12.32 -6.79 4.54
C ASP A 100 -13.33 -6.94 5.70
N TYR A 101 -12.84 -7.30 6.88
CA TYR A 101 -13.64 -7.43 8.08
C TYR A 101 -13.66 -6.12 8.88
N TYR A 102 -14.86 -5.70 9.26
CA TYR A 102 -15.01 -4.57 10.16
C TYR A 102 -14.62 -4.95 11.60
N VAL A 103 -13.41 -4.63 11.99
CA VAL A 103 -12.83 -4.97 13.29
C VAL A 103 -12.44 -3.72 14.07
N LEU A 104 -13.00 -3.58 15.30
CA LEU A 104 -12.85 -2.36 16.12
C LEU A 104 -11.77 -2.47 17.20
N SER A 105 -11.10 -3.61 17.33
CA SER A 105 -10.03 -3.79 18.30
C SER A 105 -8.89 -4.60 17.73
N LEU A 106 -7.69 -4.43 18.29
CA LEU A 106 -6.52 -5.22 17.93
C LEU A 106 -6.78 -6.71 18.12
N GLU A 107 -7.41 -7.09 19.24
CA GLU A 107 -7.73 -8.49 19.54
C GLU A 107 -8.66 -9.10 18.47
N ALA A 108 -9.70 -8.37 18.07
CA ALA A 108 -10.59 -8.82 17.00
C ALA A 108 -9.87 -8.96 15.66
N ALA A 109 -8.95 -8.05 15.35
CA ALA A 109 -8.14 -8.13 14.13
C ALA A 109 -7.18 -9.33 14.17
N GLN A 110 -6.50 -9.58 15.29
CA GLN A 110 -5.65 -10.74 15.48
C GLN A 110 -6.40 -12.06 15.34
N GLN A 111 -7.63 -12.14 15.87
CA GLN A 111 -8.49 -13.32 15.72
C GLN A 111 -8.97 -13.51 14.28
N SER A 112 -9.28 -12.43 13.56
CA SER A 112 -9.85 -12.47 12.21
C SER A 112 -8.81 -12.75 11.12
N PHE A 113 -7.64 -12.15 11.22
CA PHE A 113 -6.58 -12.23 10.20
C PHE A 113 -5.46 -13.21 10.58
N GLY A 114 -5.21 -13.39 11.87
CA GLY A 114 -4.03 -14.09 12.40
C GLY A 114 -2.78 -13.20 12.30
N GLU A 115 -2.24 -12.80 13.46
CA GLU A 115 -1.07 -11.90 13.51
C GLU A 115 0.10 -12.44 12.68
N GLU A 116 0.46 -13.71 12.87
CA GLU A 116 1.55 -14.37 12.15
C GLU A 116 1.33 -14.37 10.62
N ASN A 117 0.09 -14.48 10.17
CA ASN A 117 -0.23 -14.44 8.74
C ASN A 117 0.02 -13.04 8.16
N VAL A 118 -0.34 -12.00 8.92
CA VAL A 118 -0.12 -10.61 8.50
C VAL A 118 1.39 -10.31 8.47
N ILE A 119 2.14 -10.72 9.49
CA ILE A 119 3.60 -10.60 9.53
C ILE A 119 4.24 -11.30 8.32
N ALA A 120 3.89 -12.56 8.07
CA ALA A 120 4.45 -13.32 6.95
C ALA A 120 4.14 -12.66 5.58
N TYR A 121 2.93 -12.15 5.41
CA TYR A 121 2.54 -11.40 4.22
C TYR A 121 3.42 -10.16 4.01
N GLN A 122 3.61 -9.36 5.05
CA GLN A 122 4.43 -8.15 4.98
C GLN A 122 5.92 -8.47 4.80
N VAL A 123 6.45 -9.52 5.44
CA VAL A 123 7.83 -10.01 5.20
C VAL A 123 8.03 -10.35 3.72
N GLY A 124 7.08 -11.08 3.12
CA GLY A 124 7.13 -11.41 1.71
C GLY A 124 7.17 -10.17 0.80
N LEU A 125 6.40 -9.13 1.14
CA LEU A 125 6.37 -7.86 0.40
C LEU A 125 7.67 -7.07 0.55
N LEU A 126 8.21 -6.96 1.78
CA LEU A 126 9.49 -6.27 2.03
C LEU A 126 10.65 -6.92 1.27
N ARG A 127 10.70 -8.24 1.26
CA ARG A 127 11.71 -9.00 0.49
C ARG A 127 11.53 -8.85 -1.01
N ARG A 128 10.28 -8.87 -1.48
CA ARG A 128 9.97 -8.74 -2.90
C ARG A 128 10.33 -7.37 -3.45
N PHE A 129 9.91 -6.30 -2.77
CA PHE A 129 10.05 -4.93 -3.26
C PHE A 129 11.30 -4.23 -2.77
N LYS A 130 11.97 -4.74 -1.75
CA LYS A 130 13.22 -4.20 -1.20
C LYS A 130 13.19 -2.70 -0.99
N PRO A 131 12.16 -2.16 -0.28
CA PRO A 131 11.99 -0.72 -0.16
C PRO A 131 13.10 -0.08 0.68
N LEU A 132 13.48 1.15 0.30
CA LEU A 132 14.33 1.99 1.14
C LEU A 132 13.55 2.53 2.34
N VAL A 133 12.24 2.74 2.16
CA VAL A 133 11.33 3.23 3.16
C VAL A 133 10.05 2.40 3.14
N ALA A 134 9.67 1.85 4.30
CA ALA A 134 8.35 1.29 4.54
C ALA A 134 7.51 2.31 5.34
N VAL A 135 6.24 2.46 5.00
CA VAL A 135 5.32 3.37 5.70
C VAL A 135 4.04 2.63 6.05
N GLY A 136 3.66 2.68 7.31
CA GLY A 136 2.46 2.02 7.85
C GLY A 136 1.57 2.96 8.66
N HIS A 137 0.48 2.39 9.15
CA HIS A 137 -0.50 3.04 10.01
C HIS A 137 0.07 3.45 11.36
N ASP A 138 -0.72 4.22 12.12
CA ASP A 138 -0.49 4.49 13.53
C ASP A 138 -0.54 3.20 14.36
N ARG A 139 0.34 3.08 15.35
CA ARG A 139 0.36 1.97 16.32
C ARG A 139 -0.95 1.83 17.09
N GLU A 140 -1.59 2.94 17.41
CA GLU A 140 -2.89 2.95 18.08
C GLU A 140 -4.06 2.80 17.09
N GLY A 141 -3.74 2.76 15.81
CA GLY A 141 -4.68 2.78 14.70
C GLY A 141 -5.35 4.15 14.58
N GLU A 142 -5.45 4.67 13.39
CA GLU A 142 -6.24 5.88 13.17
C GLU A 142 -7.66 5.62 13.71
N TYR A 143 -8.16 6.52 14.54
CA TYR A 143 -9.43 6.38 15.28
C TYR A 143 -9.62 5.02 16.00
N GLY A 144 -8.54 4.32 16.34
CA GLY A 144 -8.59 3.06 17.09
C GLY A 144 -8.94 1.83 16.27
N HIS A 145 -8.90 1.90 14.93
CA HIS A 145 -9.30 0.80 14.05
C HIS A 145 -8.40 -0.42 14.22
N GLY A 146 -9.01 -1.59 14.50
CA GLY A 146 -8.27 -2.80 14.84
C GLY A 146 -7.35 -3.32 13.71
N ALA A 147 -7.80 -3.25 12.44
CA ALA A 147 -6.98 -3.66 11.32
C ALA A 147 -5.75 -2.75 11.13
N HIS A 148 -5.88 -1.43 11.34
CA HIS A 148 -4.75 -0.51 11.29
C HIS A 148 -3.72 -0.81 12.38
N ARG A 149 -4.19 -1.05 13.62
CA ARG A 149 -3.32 -1.43 14.74
C ARG A 149 -2.55 -2.71 14.45
N LEU A 150 -3.22 -3.73 13.93
CA LEU A 150 -2.57 -4.99 13.58
C LEU A 150 -1.60 -4.81 12.42
N ASN A 151 -1.96 -4.04 11.40
CA ASN A 151 -1.10 -3.76 10.25
C ASN A 151 0.19 -3.06 10.68
N ALA A 152 0.11 -2.03 11.55
CA ALA A 152 1.27 -1.34 12.09
C ALA A 152 2.15 -2.25 12.96
N LEU A 153 1.54 -2.97 13.92
CA LEU A 153 2.23 -3.89 14.82
C LEU A 153 2.96 -5.00 14.06
N ALA A 154 2.31 -5.58 13.06
CA ALA A 154 2.91 -6.59 12.21
C ALA A 154 4.07 -6.02 11.38
N LEU A 155 3.96 -4.79 10.89
CA LEU A 155 5.00 -4.16 10.08
C LEU A 155 6.28 -3.90 10.88
N GLU A 156 6.17 -3.52 12.15
CA GLU A 156 7.33 -3.37 13.04
C GLU A 156 8.09 -4.69 13.22
N GLN A 157 7.38 -5.81 13.28
CA GLN A 157 8.00 -7.13 13.34
C GLN A 157 8.52 -7.58 11.98
N ALA A 158 7.75 -7.32 10.93
CA ALA A 158 8.08 -7.74 9.57
C ALA A 158 9.40 -7.13 9.07
N VAL A 159 9.72 -5.87 9.39
CA VAL A 159 11.00 -5.26 9.01
C VAL A 159 12.20 -5.97 9.65
N VAL A 160 12.04 -6.49 10.86
CA VAL A 160 13.08 -7.28 11.53
C VAL A 160 13.19 -8.67 10.92
N TYR A 161 12.06 -9.34 10.71
CA TYR A 161 12.03 -10.70 10.16
C TYR A 161 12.42 -10.77 8.68
N ALA A 162 12.20 -9.70 7.93
CA ALA A 162 12.60 -9.66 6.52
C ALA A 162 14.13 -9.74 6.33
N ALA A 163 14.90 -9.30 7.32
CA ALA A 163 16.36 -9.42 7.34
C ALA A 163 16.87 -10.81 7.81
N ASP A 164 16.02 -11.63 8.44
CA ASP A 164 16.39 -12.94 8.96
C ASP A 164 16.06 -14.06 7.97
N ALA A 165 17.07 -14.71 7.41
CA ALA A 165 16.91 -15.81 6.45
C ALA A 165 16.22 -17.06 7.05
N SER A 166 16.17 -17.19 8.38
CA SER A 166 15.52 -18.31 9.04
C SER A 166 14.00 -18.15 9.16
N TYR A 167 13.50 -16.91 9.11
CA TYR A 167 12.08 -16.65 9.06
C TYR A 167 11.58 -16.81 7.62
N ASP A 168 10.55 -17.63 7.40
CA ASP A 168 10.00 -17.94 6.07
C ASP A 168 11.11 -18.19 5.03
N ALA A 169 11.76 -19.35 5.16
CA ALA A 169 12.88 -19.73 4.30
C ALA A 169 12.51 -19.82 2.81
N GLU A 170 11.24 -20.02 2.48
CA GLU A 170 10.75 -20.07 1.10
C GLU A 170 10.80 -18.67 0.46
N SER A 171 10.25 -17.64 1.11
CA SER A 171 10.33 -16.27 0.60
C SER A 171 11.77 -15.75 0.60
N ALA A 172 12.60 -16.16 1.58
CA ALA A 172 14.02 -15.83 1.61
C ALA A 172 14.80 -16.47 0.43
N ALA A 173 14.46 -17.69 0.05
CA ALA A 173 15.05 -18.34 -1.12
C ALA A 173 14.58 -17.70 -2.44
N GLN A 174 13.33 -17.27 -2.51
CA GLN A 174 12.74 -16.66 -3.70
C GLN A 174 13.23 -15.24 -3.96
N TYR A 175 13.26 -14.38 -2.93
CA TYR A 175 13.52 -12.94 -3.07
C TYR A 175 14.85 -12.49 -2.44
N GLY A 176 15.47 -13.31 -1.62
CA GLY A 176 16.54 -12.93 -0.72
C GLY A 176 16.01 -12.23 0.53
N VAL A 177 16.89 -11.99 1.49
CA VAL A 177 16.57 -11.18 2.67
C VAL A 177 16.68 -9.69 2.37
N TRP A 178 15.99 -8.87 3.17
CA TRP A 178 16.05 -7.43 3.02
C TRP A 178 15.99 -6.74 4.39
N ASP A 179 17.00 -5.93 4.67
CA ASP A 179 17.04 -5.05 5.83
C ASP A 179 16.54 -3.67 5.40
N THR A 180 15.28 -3.38 5.71
CA THR A 180 14.62 -2.12 5.32
C THR A 180 15.26 -0.96 6.08
N PRO A 181 15.90 0.01 5.40
CA PRO A 181 16.66 1.06 6.09
C PRO A 181 15.84 1.97 7.00
N LYS A 182 14.56 2.19 6.66
CA LYS A 182 13.67 3.10 7.39
C LYS A 182 12.25 2.59 7.43
N LEU A 183 11.66 2.64 8.62
CA LEU A 183 10.24 2.44 8.86
C LEU A 183 9.65 3.74 9.42
N TYR A 184 8.57 4.23 8.83
CA TYR A 184 7.76 5.30 9.35
C TYR A 184 6.35 4.81 9.63
N LEU A 185 5.82 5.17 10.79
CA LEU A 185 4.43 4.94 11.14
C LEU A 185 3.72 6.29 11.27
N HIS A 186 2.48 6.33 10.79
CA HIS A 186 1.65 7.51 10.91
C HIS A 186 1.51 7.89 12.40
N PHE A 187 1.55 9.17 12.73
CA PHE A 187 1.50 9.73 14.09
C PHE A 187 2.56 9.21 15.08
N ALA A 188 3.63 8.58 14.64
CA ALA A 188 4.69 8.17 15.55
C ALA A 188 5.41 9.39 16.17
N ASP A 189 5.55 9.38 17.49
CA ASP A 189 6.19 10.49 18.24
C ASP A 189 7.73 10.45 18.20
N GLU A 190 8.30 9.27 17.93
CA GLU A 190 9.74 9.07 17.90
C GLU A 190 10.34 9.54 16.57
N ASN A 191 11.21 10.56 16.63
CA ASN A 191 11.89 11.14 15.46
C ASN A 191 10.92 11.51 14.32
N PRO A 192 9.88 12.30 14.59
CA PRO A 192 8.83 12.56 13.61
C PRO A 192 9.37 13.31 12.39
N ILE A 193 8.83 12.99 11.22
CA ILE A 193 8.99 13.77 10.00
C ILE A 193 7.67 14.50 9.75
N PHE A 194 7.77 15.80 9.51
CA PHE A 194 6.63 16.62 9.12
C PHE A 194 6.64 16.82 7.61
N LEU A 195 5.54 16.53 6.96
CA LEU A 195 5.36 16.76 5.54
C LEU A 195 4.87 18.20 5.33
N ASP A 196 5.53 18.92 4.44
CA ASP A 196 5.00 20.18 3.92
C ASP A 196 3.98 19.85 2.84
N VAL A 197 2.70 19.91 3.19
CA VAL A 197 1.59 19.57 2.31
C VAL A 197 1.08 20.75 1.46
N GLU A 198 1.62 21.96 1.70
CA GLU A 198 1.19 23.21 1.07
C GLU A 198 2.09 23.64 -0.11
N THR A 199 3.29 23.08 -0.22
CA THR A 199 4.18 23.41 -1.35
C THR A 199 3.59 22.83 -2.66
N PRO A 200 3.46 23.67 -3.73
CA PRO A 200 3.00 23.20 -5.02
C PRO A 200 3.90 22.13 -5.63
N LEU A 201 3.29 21.10 -6.18
CA LEU A 201 3.93 19.98 -6.83
C LEU A 201 3.98 20.20 -8.35
N GLU A 202 5.17 20.11 -8.94
CA GLU A 202 5.38 20.40 -10.36
C GLU A 202 4.66 19.37 -11.25
N SER A 203 4.77 18.09 -10.92
CA SER A 203 4.16 16.99 -11.67
C SER A 203 2.63 16.99 -11.64
N PHE A 204 2.03 17.76 -10.72
CA PHE A 204 0.59 17.89 -10.55
C PHE A 204 0.04 19.26 -10.98
N GLY A 205 0.78 19.98 -11.86
CA GLY A 205 0.35 21.25 -12.40
C GLY A 205 0.25 22.37 -11.37
N GLY A 206 1.04 22.30 -10.31
CA GLY A 206 1.09 23.29 -9.23
C GLY A 206 0.05 23.07 -8.13
N LYS A 207 -0.68 21.97 -8.13
CA LYS A 207 -1.49 21.58 -6.96
C LYS A 207 -0.59 21.23 -5.78
N THR A 208 -1.05 21.53 -4.58
CA THR A 208 -0.37 21.08 -3.35
C THR A 208 -0.60 19.59 -3.12
N ALA A 209 0.22 18.96 -2.27
CA ALA A 209 0.03 17.55 -1.92
C ALA A 209 -1.35 17.31 -1.26
N PHE A 210 -1.83 18.27 -0.47
CA PHE A 210 -3.16 18.24 0.11
C PHE A 210 -4.26 18.26 -0.98
N GLU A 211 -4.15 19.15 -1.98
CA GLU A 211 -5.12 19.26 -3.08
C GLU A 211 -5.12 18.03 -4.01
N VAL A 212 -4.01 17.29 -4.10
CA VAL A 212 -3.94 16.03 -4.85
C VAL A 212 -4.62 14.90 -4.10
N ALA A 213 -4.53 14.88 -2.77
CA ALA A 213 -5.11 13.87 -1.90
C ALA A 213 -6.55 14.18 -1.45
N SER A 214 -7.16 15.28 -1.92
CA SER A 214 -8.53 15.70 -1.59
C SER A 214 -9.46 15.49 -2.76
#